data_3dc9a6c129cae0beed7bc2477a0e991b
#
_entry.id   3dc9a6c129cae0beed7bc2477a0e991b
#
_cell.length_a   1.000
_cell.length_b   1.000
_cell.length_c   1.000
_cell.angle_alpha   90.00
_cell.angle_beta   90.00
_cell.angle_gamma   90.00
#
_symmetry.space_group_name_H-M   'P 1'
#
loop_
_entity.id
_entity.type
_entity.pdbx_description
1 polymer ?
#
loop_
_entity_poly.entity_id
_entity_poly.type
_entity_poly.pdbx_seq_one_letter_code
_entity_poly.pdbx_strand_id
1 'polypeptide(L)'
;KKFKRIQLLSSYSLLLKTYDGIHIYIDPNDKEYVIYGIAAMLNFENDISNCIIKKDKILEEVKKIFKNPEIVVENGNHQDDKTGKSKTYRNLIGISSNSEFYELELGCYDWSEEMKFRDHFRISISTEELNKTL
;
A
#
# COMPACT_ATOMS: atom_id res chain seq x y z
N LYS A 1 -0.78 -21.16 -2.33
CA LYS A 1 -1.98 -20.46 -1.86
C LYS A 1 -2.42 -19.39 -2.85
N LYS A 2 -3.71 -19.29 -3.09
CA LYS A 2 -4.30 -18.30 -3.99
C LYS A 2 -5.14 -17.33 -3.16
N PHE A 3 -4.65 -16.12 -2.99
CA PHE A 3 -5.34 -15.10 -2.21
C PHE A 3 -6.42 -14.40 -3.02
N LYS A 4 -7.48 -13.98 -2.35
CA LYS A 4 -8.56 -13.17 -2.88
C LYS A 4 -8.48 -11.76 -2.30
N ARG A 5 -8.58 -10.77 -3.17
CA ARG A 5 -8.70 -9.37 -2.77
C ARG A 5 -10.18 -8.98 -2.66
N ILE A 6 -10.53 -8.42 -1.52
CA ILE A 6 -11.83 -7.78 -1.29
C ILE A 6 -11.61 -6.28 -1.29
N GLN A 7 -12.39 -5.55 -2.07
CA GLN A 7 -12.30 -4.09 -2.14
C GLN A 7 -13.51 -3.45 -1.47
N LEU A 8 -13.23 -2.52 -0.55
CA LEU A 8 -14.22 -1.67 0.08
C LEU A 8 -14.01 -0.24 -0.41
N LEU A 9 -15.07 0.38 -0.92
CA LEU A 9 -15.04 1.78 -1.35
C LEU A 9 -15.64 2.67 -0.27
N SER A 10 -15.18 3.91 -0.18
CA SER A 10 -15.65 4.89 0.81
C SER A 10 -17.17 5.12 0.74
N SER A 11 -17.77 4.95 -0.43
CA SER A 11 -19.22 5.06 -0.63
C SER A 11 -20.04 3.97 0.09
N TYR A 12 -19.41 2.86 0.49
CA TYR A 12 -20.10 1.74 1.16
C TYR A 12 -20.02 1.77 2.68
N SER A 13 -19.20 2.66 3.25
CA SER A 13 -19.00 2.67 4.69
C SER A 13 -18.74 4.07 5.23
N LEU A 14 -19.52 4.47 6.24
CA LEU A 14 -19.27 5.68 7.02
C LEU A 14 -17.97 5.60 7.83
N LEU A 15 -17.40 4.39 8.02
CA LEU A 15 -16.13 4.19 8.71
C LEU A 15 -14.93 4.54 7.84
N LEU A 16 -15.08 4.58 6.50
CA LEU A 16 -14.02 4.95 5.56
C LEU A 16 -14.00 6.45 5.28
N LYS A 17 -13.93 7.27 6.32
CA LYS A 17 -13.92 8.74 6.17
C LYS A 17 -12.57 9.28 5.75
N THR A 18 -11.48 8.56 6.06
CA THR A 18 -10.11 9.00 5.83
C THR A 18 -9.56 8.54 4.49
N TYR A 19 -9.98 7.36 4.05
CA TYR A 19 -9.47 6.74 2.82
C TYR A 19 -10.56 6.57 1.78
N ASP A 20 -10.18 6.64 0.50
CA ASP A 20 -11.10 6.46 -0.62
C ASP A 20 -11.40 5.00 -0.90
N GLY A 21 -10.54 4.09 -0.48
CA GLY A 21 -10.75 2.67 -0.64
C GLY A 21 -9.86 1.85 0.29
N ILE A 22 -10.29 0.62 0.56
CA ILE A 22 -9.53 -0.37 1.33
C ILE A 22 -9.56 -1.69 0.56
N HIS A 23 -8.40 -2.34 0.48
CA HIS A 23 -8.25 -3.71 0.01
C HIS A 23 -7.91 -4.62 1.19
N ILE A 24 -8.59 -5.77 1.25
CA ILE A 24 -8.31 -6.82 2.23
C ILE A 24 -7.97 -8.09 1.45
N TYR A 25 -6.92 -8.77 1.87
CA TYR A 25 -6.44 -10.02 1.25
C TYR A 25 -6.68 -11.19 2.19
N ILE A 26 -7.42 -12.18 1.71
CA ILE A 26 -7.77 -13.40 2.44
C ILE A 26 -7.46 -14.63 1.59
N ASP A 27 -7.29 -15.77 2.25
CA ASP A 27 -7.36 -17.07 1.59
C ASP A 27 -8.83 -17.54 1.60
N PRO A 28 -9.49 -17.68 0.43
CA PRO A 28 -10.90 -18.05 0.38
C PRO A 28 -11.17 -19.49 0.90
N ASN A 29 -10.14 -20.29 1.05
CA ASN A 29 -10.24 -21.65 1.59
C ASN A 29 -10.04 -21.73 3.11
N ASP A 30 -9.65 -20.59 3.72
CA ASP A 30 -9.45 -20.51 5.15
C ASP A 30 -10.80 -20.25 5.86
N LYS A 31 -11.19 -21.19 6.71
CA LYS A 31 -12.44 -21.09 7.47
C LYS A 31 -12.35 -20.11 8.65
N GLU A 32 -11.15 -19.73 9.05
CA GLU A 32 -10.92 -18.78 10.13
C GLU A 32 -10.93 -17.32 9.66
N TYR A 33 -11.01 -17.11 8.36
CA TYR A 33 -11.05 -15.79 7.73
C TYR A 33 -9.87 -14.88 8.13
N VAL A 34 -8.69 -15.46 8.21
CA VAL A 34 -7.45 -14.73 8.52
C VAL A 34 -7.19 -13.68 7.44
N ILE A 35 -6.85 -12.47 7.88
CA ILE A 35 -6.44 -11.39 6.99
C ILE A 35 -4.93 -11.46 6.79
N TYR A 36 -4.49 -11.63 5.55
CA TYR A 36 -3.07 -11.71 5.17
C TYR A 36 -2.50 -10.37 4.75
N GLY A 37 -3.33 -9.41 4.46
CA GLY A 37 -2.90 -8.05 4.13
C GLY A 37 -4.06 -7.08 4.09
N ILE A 38 -3.74 -5.82 4.37
CA ILE A 38 -4.67 -4.69 4.28
C ILE A 38 -3.94 -3.56 3.56
N ALA A 39 -4.62 -2.92 2.61
CA ALA A 39 -4.15 -1.71 1.98
C ALA A 39 -5.22 -0.65 1.98
N ALA A 40 -4.84 0.60 2.22
CA ALA A 40 -5.73 1.74 2.14
C ALA A 40 -5.18 2.75 1.13
N MET A 41 -6.07 3.43 0.41
CA MET A 41 -5.70 4.34 -0.66
C MET A 41 -6.38 5.70 -0.50
N LEU A 42 -5.64 6.75 -0.85
CA LEU A 42 -6.12 8.13 -0.97
C LEU A 42 -5.81 8.65 -2.37
N ASN A 43 -6.81 9.23 -3.02
CA ASN A 43 -6.62 9.85 -4.33
C ASN A 43 -5.85 11.16 -4.20
N PHE A 44 -4.85 11.34 -5.06
CA PHE A 44 -4.05 12.56 -5.20
C PHE A 44 -3.93 12.94 -6.67
N GLU A 45 -5.06 12.94 -7.38
CA GLU A 45 -5.09 13.18 -8.82
C GLU A 45 -4.40 14.51 -9.17
N ASN A 46 -3.39 14.42 -10.06
CA ASN A 46 -2.56 15.55 -10.48
C ASN A 46 -1.87 16.30 -9.33
N ASP A 47 -1.61 15.63 -8.21
CA ASP A 47 -1.04 16.25 -7.02
C ASP A 47 -0.02 15.34 -6.31
N ILE A 48 0.94 14.85 -7.08
CA ILE A 48 1.98 13.95 -6.57
C ILE A 48 2.82 14.59 -5.46
N SER A 49 3.04 15.91 -5.53
CA SER A 49 3.84 16.62 -4.52
C SER A 49 3.20 16.52 -3.13
N ASN A 50 1.90 16.74 -3.02
CA ASN A 50 1.19 16.59 -1.73
C ASN A 50 1.08 15.13 -1.29
N CYS A 51 1.01 14.20 -2.23
CA CYS A 51 1.12 12.77 -1.91
C CYS A 51 2.43 12.45 -1.21
N ILE A 52 3.55 12.91 -1.77
CA ILE A 52 4.89 12.68 -1.21
C ILE A 52 5.02 13.33 0.18
N ILE A 53 4.51 14.54 0.36
CA ILE A 53 4.50 15.21 1.67
C ILE A 53 3.74 14.38 2.71
N LYS A 54 2.56 13.87 2.35
CA LYS A 54 1.77 13.01 3.24
C LYS A 54 2.50 11.70 3.55
N LYS A 55 3.07 11.07 2.54
CA LYS A 55 3.85 9.83 2.69
C LYS A 55 5.00 10.04 3.68
N ASP A 56 5.74 11.11 3.54
CA ASP A 56 6.90 11.40 4.39
C ASP A 56 6.48 11.70 5.84
N LYS A 57 5.36 12.38 6.05
CA LYS A 57 4.80 12.57 7.40
C LYS A 57 4.43 11.25 8.07
N ILE A 58 3.77 10.36 7.34
CA ILE A 58 3.40 9.03 7.86
C ILE A 58 4.65 8.21 8.15
N LEU A 59 5.68 8.30 7.30
CA LEU A 59 6.96 7.62 7.54
C LEU A 59 7.58 8.03 8.88
N GLU A 60 7.57 9.33 9.21
CA GLU A 60 8.07 9.81 10.49
C GLU A 60 7.26 9.27 11.68
N GLU A 61 5.94 9.15 11.54
CA GLU A 61 5.10 8.52 12.57
C GLU A 61 5.40 7.02 12.73
N VAL A 62 5.58 6.31 11.63
CA VAL A 62 5.95 4.89 11.64
C VAL A 62 7.29 4.68 12.34
N LYS A 63 8.27 5.53 12.10
CA LYS A 63 9.59 5.47 12.78
C LYS A 63 9.49 5.63 14.30
N LYS A 64 8.48 6.36 14.78
CA LYS A 64 8.24 6.50 16.22
C LYS A 64 7.58 5.27 16.84
N ILE A 65 6.74 4.57 16.07
CA ILE A 65 6.00 3.39 16.53
C ILE A 65 6.92 2.17 16.62
N PHE A 66 7.77 1.97 15.61
CA PHE A 66 8.64 0.81 15.49
C PHE A 66 10.09 1.19 15.79
N LYS A 67 10.71 0.46 16.71
CA LYS A 67 12.10 0.71 17.11
C LYS A 67 13.06 0.20 16.03
N ASN A 68 13.87 1.12 15.45
CA ASN A 68 14.89 0.81 14.44
C ASN A 68 14.35 -0.05 13.27
N PRO A 69 13.27 0.37 12.58
CA PRO A 69 12.76 -0.40 11.47
C PRO A 69 13.76 -0.40 10.30
N GLU A 70 13.83 -1.52 9.59
CA GLU A 70 14.57 -1.59 8.34
C GLU A 70 13.74 -0.91 7.24
N ILE A 71 14.29 0.12 6.59
CA ILE A 71 13.59 0.90 5.57
C ILE A 71 14.36 0.85 4.27
N VAL A 72 13.68 0.44 3.19
CA VAL A 72 14.18 0.48 1.83
C VAL A 72 13.43 1.56 1.06
N VAL A 73 14.17 2.46 0.42
CA VAL A 73 13.61 3.48 -0.49
C VAL A 73 13.64 2.94 -1.90
N GLU A 74 12.51 2.93 -2.56
CA GLU A 74 12.36 2.43 -3.93
C GLU A 74 11.58 3.43 -4.78
N ASN A 75 12.31 4.21 -5.57
CA ASN A 75 11.74 5.21 -6.47
C ASN A 75 12.11 4.85 -7.90
N GLY A 76 11.17 4.99 -8.83
CA GLY A 76 11.45 4.69 -10.23
C GLY A 76 10.22 4.57 -11.10
N ASN A 77 10.39 3.95 -12.25
CA ASN A 77 9.32 3.70 -13.19
C ASN A 77 8.45 2.54 -12.72
N HIS A 78 7.13 2.68 -12.89
CA HIS A 78 6.22 1.58 -12.60
C HIS A 78 6.35 0.50 -13.68
N GLN A 79 6.55 -0.74 -13.25
CA GLN A 79 6.81 -1.88 -14.17
C GLN A 79 5.67 -2.19 -15.13
N ASP A 80 4.42 -1.87 -14.76
CA ASP A 80 3.23 -2.15 -15.58
C ASP A 80 3.04 -1.12 -16.69
N ASP A 81 3.68 0.05 -16.60
CA ASP A 81 3.64 1.07 -17.64
C ASP A 81 4.84 0.94 -18.57
N LYS A 82 4.62 0.33 -19.72
CA LYS A 82 5.69 0.09 -20.72
C LYS A 82 6.21 1.38 -21.37
N THR A 83 5.50 2.50 -21.22
CA THR A 83 5.96 3.80 -21.72
C THR A 83 7.05 4.42 -20.84
N GLY A 84 7.19 3.96 -19.60
CA GLY A 84 8.13 4.49 -18.61
C GLY A 84 7.74 5.85 -18.04
N LYS A 85 6.53 6.33 -18.32
CA LYS A 85 6.06 7.64 -17.85
C LYS A 85 5.49 7.63 -16.44
N SER A 86 4.93 6.48 -16.00
CA SER A 86 4.41 6.35 -14.64
C SER A 86 5.54 6.17 -13.64
N LYS A 87 5.47 6.88 -12.52
CA LYS A 87 6.48 6.87 -11.47
C LYS A 87 5.92 6.36 -10.15
N THR A 88 6.78 5.71 -9.38
CA THR A 88 6.48 5.29 -8.01
C THR A 88 7.49 5.85 -7.05
N TYR A 89 7.04 6.21 -5.86
CA TYR A 89 7.86 6.72 -4.76
C TYR A 89 7.48 5.95 -3.51
N ARG A 90 8.27 4.92 -3.16
CA ARG A 90 7.89 3.96 -2.11
C ARG A 90 8.91 3.87 -0.99
N ASN A 91 8.41 3.64 0.22
CA ASN A 91 9.19 3.18 1.35
C ASN A 91 8.67 1.79 1.74
N LEU A 92 9.56 0.81 1.78
CA LEU A 92 9.26 -0.55 2.23
C LEU A 92 9.88 -0.74 3.61
N ILE A 93 9.06 -1.11 4.58
CA ILE A 93 9.47 -1.17 5.99
C ILE A 93 9.24 -2.59 6.50
N GLY A 94 10.32 -3.26 6.90
CA GLY A 94 10.27 -4.58 7.52
C GLY A 94 9.93 -4.48 8.99
N ILE A 95 8.93 -5.24 9.42
CA ILE A 95 8.47 -5.32 10.80
C ILE A 95 8.49 -6.76 11.26
N SER A 96 9.12 -7.03 12.42
CA SER A 96 9.09 -8.34 13.06
C SER A 96 8.26 -8.27 14.34
N SER A 97 7.32 -9.19 14.50
CA SER A 97 6.49 -9.31 15.70
C SER A 97 6.14 -10.78 15.95
N ASN A 98 6.39 -11.25 17.18
CA ASN A 98 6.10 -12.64 17.60
C ASN A 98 6.64 -13.71 16.64
N SER A 99 7.89 -13.54 16.20
CA SER A 99 8.58 -14.43 15.25
C SER A 99 7.99 -14.43 13.83
N GLU A 100 7.06 -13.52 13.54
CA GLU A 100 6.50 -13.31 12.21
C GLU A 100 7.06 -12.05 11.59
N PHE A 101 7.17 -12.05 10.26
CA PHE A 101 7.64 -10.91 9.48
C PHE A 101 6.51 -10.32 8.67
N TYR A 102 6.41 -8.99 8.71
CA TYR A 102 5.44 -8.21 7.94
C TYR A 102 6.16 -7.13 7.15
N GLU A 103 5.61 -6.76 6.03
CA GLU A 103 6.06 -5.60 5.26
C GLU A 103 5.00 -4.51 5.30
N LEU A 104 5.43 -3.31 5.69
CA LEU A 104 4.64 -2.09 5.57
C LEU A 104 5.13 -1.33 4.35
N GLU A 105 4.22 -0.97 3.45
CA GLU A 105 4.51 -0.12 2.30
C GLU A 105 3.84 1.24 2.46
N LEU A 106 4.60 2.30 2.20
CA LEU A 106 4.09 3.65 1.99
C LEU A 106 4.47 4.05 0.57
N GLY A 107 3.51 4.31 -0.28
CA GLY A 107 3.79 4.58 -1.69
C GLY A 107 2.93 5.69 -2.28
N CYS A 108 3.55 6.49 -3.14
CA CYS A 108 2.86 7.40 -4.04
C CYS A 108 3.01 6.90 -5.46
N TYR A 109 1.90 6.88 -6.20
CA TYR A 109 1.82 6.40 -7.57
C TYR A 109 1.36 7.53 -8.47
N ASP A 110 2.28 7.97 -9.35
CA ASP A 110 2.07 9.03 -10.35
C ASP A 110 1.90 8.33 -11.70
N TRP A 111 0.64 8.11 -12.07
CA TRP A 111 0.29 7.36 -13.27
C TRP A 111 0.30 8.24 -14.51
N SER A 112 0.83 7.73 -15.60
CA SER A 112 0.69 8.37 -16.90
C SER A 112 -0.77 8.38 -17.36
N GLU A 113 -1.14 9.37 -18.19
CA GLU A 113 -2.50 9.47 -18.72
C GLU A 113 -2.92 8.24 -19.52
N GLU A 114 -1.95 7.60 -20.20
CA GLU A 114 -2.18 6.40 -20.99
C GLU A 114 -2.68 5.21 -20.16
N MET A 115 -2.29 5.14 -18.89
CA MET A 115 -2.71 4.06 -17.99
C MET A 115 -4.14 4.22 -17.48
N LYS A 116 -4.70 5.43 -17.52
CA LYS A 116 -6.08 5.75 -17.08
C LYS A 116 -6.35 5.38 -15.60
N PHE A 117 -5.32 5.34 -14.80
CA PHE A 117 -5.42 5.19 -13.34
C PHE A 117 -5.29 6.56 -12.68
N ARG A 118 -5.86 6.68 -11.48
CA ARG A 118 -5.71 7.90 -10.68
C ARG A 118 -4.42 7.85 -9.87
N ASP A 119 -3.74 8.99 -9.81
CA ASP A 119 -2.64 9.16 -8.88
C ASP A 119 -3.14 8.96 -7.46
N HIS A 120 -2.39 8.23 -6.65
CA HIS A 120 -2.84 7.92 -5.31
C HIS A 120 -1.69 7.65 -4.34
N PHE A 121 -2.00 7.83 -3.07
CA PHE A 121 -1.22 7.31 -1.96
C PHE A 121 -1.75 5.93 -1.59
N ARG A 122 -0.84 5.03 -1.26
CA ARG A 122 -1.16 3.70 -0.73
C ARG A 122 -0.36 3.44 0.53
N ILE A 123 -1.04 2.98 1.57
CA ILE A 123 -0.42 2.38 2.75
C ILE A 123 -0.91 0.93 2.85
N SER A 124 0.01 0.00 3.04
CA SER A 124 -0.35 -1.41 3.18
C SER A 124 0.53 -2.11 4.19
N ILE A 125 -0.04 -3.09 4.87
CA ILE A 125 0.68 -4.06 5.67
C ILE A 125 0.32 -5.45 5.16
N SER A 126 1.33 -6.30 5.00
CA SER A 126 1.14 -7.65 4.45
C SER A 126 2.08 -8.65 5.10
N THR A 127 1.61 -9.90 5.16
CA THR A 127 2.43 -11.02 5.61
C THR A 127 3.49 -11.36 4.56
N GLU A 128 4.57 -12.00 4.98
CA GLU A 128 5.58 -12.52 4.08
C GLU A 128 4.99 -13.49 3.05
N GLU A 129 4.04 -14.32 3.47
CA GLU A 129 3.36 -15.28 2.61
C GLU A 129 2.60 -14.59 1.46
N LEU A 130 1.87 -13.53 1.76
CA LEU A 130 1.15 -12.76 0.74
C LEU A 130 2.14 -12.09 -0.22
N ASN A 131 3.21 -11.50 0.29
CA ASN A 131 4.21 -10.80 -0.53
C ASN A 131 4.89 -11.70 -1.56
N LYS A 132 5.10 -12.97 -1.23
CA LYS A 132 5.69 -13.94 -2.17
C LYS A 132 4.78 -14.28 -3.35
N THR A 133 3.49 -13.96 -3.28
CA THR A 133 2.51 -14.24 -4.33
C THR A 133 2.10 -13.02 -5.14
N LEU A 134 2.46 -11.83 -4.70
CA LEU A 134 2.20 -10.56 -5.40
C LEU A 134 3.40 -10.21 -6.35
#